data_9f452941df50a2f1a9ac1f0cea757ee2
#
_entry.id   9f452941df50a2f1a9ac1f0cea757ee2
#
_cell.length_a   1.000
_cell.length_b   1.000
_cell.length_c   1.000
_cell.angle_alpha   90.00
_cell.angle_beta   90.00
_cell.angle_gamma   90.00
#
_symmetry.space_group_name_H-M   'P 1'
#
loop_
_entity.id
_entity.type
_entity.pdbx_description
1 polymer ?
#
loop_
_entity_poly.entity_id
_entity_poly.type
_entity_poly.pdbx_seq_one_letter_code
_entity_poly.pdbx_strand_id
1 'polypeptide(L)'
;MPRRPVRAITATVCTVALLAAGTAAAAPASAKGRDHQRLAPRTHFTMAPDGSSGERPDGAGIPNIDSVKKTVRTYYGAGDDGIANKNDSPYIREMRQIVRAQDRYLDRAMRQAKRHHQRPAIVFDADDTTLWTYDMEDAAMHFTFDPALQDVFVQGQKFPATPSMVGFVNRADRRGFAIFGITGRTDTQEAATVANLEKVGYTSFDAQNFYTKWSGSNPQPAYVTCAAKCTTVEYKAGTRKHIEKDLGYDIVLNVGDQWSDLQGGYADRVLKLPNPTYNLPSPDLDGSPADRAFSPRTHFTMKPDGSSGATQGGEGIPNIDIVKSTIRTYYRATAGIADKNDSPYIREMAR
;
A
#
# COMPACT_ATOMS: atom_id res chain seq x y z
N MET A 1 64.01 -40.05 -13.49
CA MET A 1 62.59 -39.68 -13.73
C MET A 1 61.87 -40.96 -14.08
N PRO A 2 60.98 -41.44 -13.21
CA PRO A 2 60.19 -42.61 -13.59
C PRO A 2 58.72 -42.19 -13.82
N ARG A 3 58.16 -42.70 -14.91
CA ARG A 3 56.79 -42.63 -15.35
C ARG A 3 55.91 -43.50 -14.45
N ARG A 4 54.79 -42.98 -13.96
CA ARG A 4 53.75 -43.75 -13.26
C ARG A 4 52.75 -44.34 -14.27
N PRO A 5 52.26 -45.57 -14.04
CA PRO A 5 51.38 -46.23 -14.98
C PRO A 5 49.91 -45.81 -14.75
N VAL A 6 49.19 -45.71 -15.86
CA VAL A 6 47.74 -45.52 -15.94
C VAL A 6 47.06 -46.86 -15.58
N ARG A 7 46.20 -46.86 -14.58
CA ARG A 7 45.30 -47.99 -14.28
C ARG A 7 44.00 -47.81 -15.05
N ALA A 8 43.74 -48.74 -15.93
CA ALA A 8 42.46 -48.93 -16.57
C ALA A 8 41.42 -49.42 -15.55
N ILE A 9 40.26 -48.76 -15.45
CA ILE A 9 39.12 -49.23 -14.68
C ILE A 9 38.13 -49.85 -15.65
N THR A 10 37.99 -51.13 -15.57
CA THR A 10 36.99 -51.93 -16.30
C THR A 10 35.60 -51.65 -15.73
N ALA A 11 34.70 -51.11 -16.54
CA ALA A 11 33.31 -50.95 -16.16
C ALA A 11 32.56 -52.25 -16.37
N THR A 12 32.08 -52.85 -15.30
CA THR A 12 31.17 -54.01 -15.31
C THR A 12 29.74 -53.45 -15.53
N VAL A 13 29.15 -53.77 -16.66
CA VAL A 13 27.78 -53.47 -16.98
C VAL A 13 26.89 -54.51 -16.25
N CYS A 14 26.22 -54.13 -15.19
CA CYS A 14 25.15 -54.93 -14.62
C CYS A 14 23.83 -54.52 -15.28
N THR A 15 23.32 -55.41 -16.11
CA THR A 15 21.98 -55.33 -16.71
C THR A 15 20.96 -55.66 -15.62
N VAL A 16 20.27 -54.68 -15.07
CA VAL A 16 19.11 -54.88 -14.17
C VAL A 16 17.86 -54.89 -15.05
N ALA A 17 17.25 -56.05 -15.17
CA ALA A 17 15.93 -56.19 -15.78
C ALA A 17 14.90 -55.51 -14.86
N LEU A 18 14.31 -54.36 -15.26
CA LEU A 18 13.19 -53.79 -14.61
C LEU A 18 11.92 -54.53 -15.02
N LEU A 19 11.38 -55.31 -14.08
CA LEU A 19 9.99 -55.74 -14.10
C LEU A 19 9.11 -54.51 -13.83
N ALA A 20 8.45 -54.03 -14.88
CA ALA A 20 7.40 -53.03 -14.77
C ALA A 20 6.18 -53.61 -14.07
N ALA A 21 6.13 -53.50 -12.74
CA ALA A 21 4.87 -53.64 -12.01
C ALA A 21 4.09 -52.38 -12.24
N GLY A 22 3.10 -52.45 -13.10
CA GLY A 22 2.13 -51.37 -13.31
C GLY A 22 1.34 -51.12 -12.04
N THR A 23 1.77 -50.21 -11.23
CA THR A 23 0.89 -49.56 -10.24
C THR A 23 0.02 -48.59 -11.05
N ALA A 24 -1.23 -49.04 -11.32
CA ALA A 24 -2.26 -48.09 -11.71
C ALA A 24 -2.34 -47.05 -10.60
N ALA A 25 -1.76 -45.89 -10.84
CA ALA A 25 -2.04 -44.73 -10.01
C ALA A 25 -3.55 -44.49 -10.10
N ALA A 26 -4.28 -44.82 -9.05
CA ALA A 26 -5.64 -44.38 -8.89
C ALA A 26 -5.58 -42.86 -9.02
N ALA A 27 -6.18 -42.33 -10.10
CA ALA A 27 -6.44 -40.90 -10.20
C ALA A 27 -7.07 -40.49 -8.87
N PRO A 28 -6.66 -39.38 -8.25
CA PRO A 28 -7.33 -38.90 -7.07
C PRO A 28 -8.80 -38.80 -7.47
N ALA A 29 -9.65 -39.55 -6.72
CA ALA A 29 -11.08 -39.42 -6.88
C ALA A 29 -11.35 -37.93 -6.86
N SER A 30 -11.79 -37.38 -8.01
CA SER A 30 -12.37 -36.07 -8.04
C SER A 30 -13.31 -36.04 -6.86
N ALA A 31 -12.98 -35.28 -5.83
CA ALA A 31 -13.92 -34.97 -4.80
C ALA A 31 -15.09 -34.41 -5.59
N LYS A 32 -16.13 -35.23 -5.77
CA LYS A 32 -17.43 -34.75 -6.26
C LYS A 32 -17.70 -33.57 -5.36
N GLY A 33 -17.51 -32.38 -5.92
CA GLY A 33 -17.79 -31.17 -5.20
C GLY A 33 -19.14 -31.43 -4.54
N ARG A 34 -19.19 -31.33 -3.23
CA ARG A 34 -20.47 -31.37 -2.53
C ARG A 34 -21.31 -30.41 -3.32
N ASP A 35 -22.38 -30.92 -3.90
CA ASP A 35 -23.37 -30.12 -4.61
C ASP A 35 -23.77 -29.06 -3.58
N HIS A 36 -23.09 -27.93 -3.61
CA HIS A 36 -23.37 -26.84 -2.70
C HIS A 36 -24.81 -26.56 -2.99
N GLN A 37 -25.67 -26.85 -2.02
CA GLN A 37 -27.11 -26.78 -2.13
C GLN A 37 -27.44 -25.56 -2.98
N ARG A 38 -27.91 -25.81 -4.19
CA ARG A 38 -28.35 -24.73 -5.05
C ARG A 38 -29.36 -23.94 -4.25
N LEU A 39 -28.99 -22.75 -3.84
CA LEU A 39 -29.95 -21.86 -3.24
C LEU A 39 -31.06 -21.71 -4.27
N ALA A 40 -32.21 -22.34 -4.01
CA ALA A 40 -33.38 -22.20 -4.86
C ALA A 40 -34.05 -20.86 -4.50
N PRO A 41 -34.61 -20.17 -5.49
CA PRO A 41 -34.57 -20.41 -6.92
C PRO A 41 -33.24 -19.99 -7.52
N ARG A 42 -32.96 -20.39 -8.78
CA ARG A 42 -31.72 -20.05 -9.49
C ARG A 42 -31.49 -18.53 -9.46
N THR A 43 -30.71 -18.08 -8.51
CA THR A 43 -30.26 -16.68 -8.40
C THR A 43 -29.10 -16.48 -9.38
N HIS A 44 -28.98 -15.29 -9.95
CA HIS A 44 -27.83 -14.90 -10.78
C HIS A 44 -26.53 -14.81 -9.97
N PHE A 45 -26.59 -15.06 -8.67
CA PHE A 45 -25.44 -15.08 -7.78
C PHE A 45 -24.84 -16.46 -7.72
N THR A 46 -23.59 -16.54 -8.04
CA THR A 46 -22.73 -17.60 -7.53
C THR A 46 -22.07 -17.03 -6.27
N MET A 47 -22.51 -17.48 -5.11
CA MET A 47 -21.73 -17.25 -3.89
C MET A 47 -20.43 -18.03 -4.06
N ALA A 48 -19.31 -17.30 -4.20
CA ALA A 48 -18.00 -17.90 -4.23
C ALA A 48 -17.61 -18.38 -2.81
N PRO A 49 -16.76 -19.42 -2.70
CA PRO A 49 -16.31 -19.93 -1.39
C PRO A 49 -15.62 -18.89 -0.50
N ASP A 50 -15.10 -17.81 -1.09
CA ASP A 50 -14.51 -16.65 -0.39
C ASP A 50 -15.54 -15.73 0.27
N GLY A 51 -16.85 -16.03 0.13
CA GLY A 51 -17.95 -15.25 0.66
C GLY A 51 -18.37 -14.07 -0.23
N SER A 52 -17.76 -13.90 -1.41
CA SER A 52 -18.20 -12.87 -2.35
C SER A 52 -19.59 -13.20 -2.91
N SER A 53 -20.42 -12.18 -3.09
CA SER A 53 -21.79 -12.29 -3.59
C SER A 53 -22.24 -10.98 -4.22
N GLY A 54 -23.33 -11.00 -4.97
CA GLY A 54 -23.77 -9.85 -5.74
C GLY A 54 -22.93 -9.64 -6.99
N GLU A 55 -23.35 -8.74 -7.84
CA GLU A 55 -22.69 -8.47 -9.11
C GLU A 55 -22.40 -6.98 -9.29
N ARG A 56 -21.16 -6.65 -9.56
CA ARG A 56 -20.75 -5.30 -9.97
C ARG A 56 -21.10 -5.10 -11.45
N PRO A 57 -21.12 -3.82 -11.93
CA PRO A 57 -21.35 -3.54 -13.36
C PRO A 57 -20.36 -4.22 -14.30
N ASP A 58 -19.16 -4.59 -13.83
CA ASP A 58 -18.13 -5.31 -14.59
C ASP A 58 -18.26 -6.85 -14.52
N GLY A 59 -19.33 -7.36 -13.91
CA GLY A 59 -19.60 -8.78 -13.75
C GLY A 59 -18.84 -9.46 -12.61
N ALA A 60 -18.00 -8.74 -11.88
CA ALA A 60 -17.25 -9.32 -10.76
C ALA A 60 -18.10 -9.38 -9.48
N GLY A 61 -17.93 -10.42 -8.69
CA GLY A 61 -18.57 -10.53 -7.38
C GLY A 61 -18.11 -9.44 -6.42
N ILE A 62 -18.98 -9.05 -5.50
CA ILE A 62 -18.68 -8.11 -4.44
C ILE A 62 -18.02 -8.89 -3.28
N PRO A 63 -16.78 -8.60 -2.90
CA PRO A 63 -16.13 -9.29 -1.80
C PRO A 63 -16.88 -9.13 -0.47
N ASN A 64 -16.94 -10.19 0.32
CA ASN A 64 -17.45 -10.10 1.68
C ASN A 64 -16.51 -9.27 2.56
N ILE A 65 -17.05 -8.22 3.19
CA ILE A 65 -16.23 -7.26 3.96
C ILE A 65 -15.48 -7.90 5.14
N ASP A 66 -16.09 -8.88 5.81
CA ASP A 66 -15.44 -9.52 6.95
C ASP A 66 -14.33 -10.47 6.50
N SER A 67 -14.51 -11.13 5.34
CA SER A 67 -13.44 -11.91 4.71
C SER A 67 -12.27 -11.01 4.30
N VAL A 68 -12.54 -9.82 3.76
CA VAL A 68 -11.50 -8.83 3.45
C VAL A 68 -10.77 -8.34 4.70
N LYS A 69 -11.50 -7.98 5.76
CA LYS A 69 -10.89 -7.59 7.05
C LYS A 69 -10.00 -8.70 7.61
N LYS A 70 -10.45 -9.96 7.56
CA LYS A 70 -9.65 -11.10 8.00
C LYS A 70 -8.37 -11.25 7.17
N THR A 71 -8.45 -11.06 5.86
CA THR A 71 -7.27 -11.09 4.97
C THR A 71 -6.30 -9.96 5.32
N VAL A 72 -6.80 -8.76 5.56
CA VAL A 72 -6.00 -7.59 5.98
C VAL A 72 -5.32 -7.87 7.32
N ARG A 73 -6.04 -8.39 8.32
CA ARG A 73 -5.46 -8.80 9.61
C ARG A 73 -4.36 -9.84 9.44
N THR A 74 -4.58 -10.86 8.62
CA THR A 74 -3.56 -11.87 8.31
C THR A 74 -2.31 -11.22 7.69
N TYR A 75 -2.50 -10.27 6.78
CA TYR A 75 -1.39 -9.55 6.13
C TYR A 75 -0.55 -8.75 7.13
N TYR A 76 -1.18 -8.07 8.08
CA TYR A 76 -0.48 -7.34 9.15
C TYR A 76 -0.07 -8.25 10.34
N GLY A 77 -0.44 -9.52 10.32
CA GLY A 77 -0.20 -10.46 11.42
C GLY A 77 -0.96 -10.09 12.69
N ALA A 78 -2.11 -9.41 12.52
CA ALA A 78 -2.94 -8.98 13.64
C ALA A 78 -3.82 -10.12 14.14
N GLY A 79 -4.05 -10.13 15.46
CA GLY A 79 -5.05 -10.95 16.13
C GLY A 79 -6.46 -10.37 16.05
N ASP A 80 -7.38 -10.96 16.80
CA ASP A 80 -8.78 -10.49 16.91
C ASP A 80 -8.87 -9.11 17.58
N ASP A 81 -7.86 -8.72 18.35
CA ASP A 81 -7.72 -7.41 18.98
C ASP A 81 -7.39 -6.29 17.99
N GLY A 82 -7.09 -6.61 16.74
CA GLY A 82 -6.73 -5.64 15.70
C GLY A 82 -5.32 -5.05 15.85
N ILE A 83 -4.48 -5.61 16.71
CA ILE A 83 -3.10 -5.13 16.91
C ILE A 83 -2.15 -5.88 15.98
N ALA A 84 -1.43 -5.15 15.14
CA ALA A 84 -0.47 -5.73 14.22
C ALA A 84 0.71 -6.39 14.93
N ASN A 85 1.22 -7.49 14.37
CA ASN A 85 2.49 -8.05 14.81
C ASN A 85 3.65 -7.14 14.40
N LYS A 86 4.38 -6.61 15.38
CA LYS A 86 5.49 -5.67 15.15
C LYS A 86 6.82 -6.34 14.81
N ASN A 87 6.92 -7.66 14.97
CA ASN A 87 8.17 -8.40 14.78
C ASN A 87 8.24 -9.09 13.42
N ASP A 88 7.15 -9.75 12.98
CA ASP A 88 7.08 -10.45 11.71
C ASP A 88 5.65 -10.56 11.20
N SER A 89 5.45 -10.20 9.94
CA SER A 89 4.20 -10.37 9.21
C SER A 89 4.48 -10.35 7.70
N PRO A 90 3.55 -10.78 6.86
CA PRO A 90 3.64 -10.56 5.42
C PRO A 90 3.94 -9.10 5.07
N TYR A 91 3.26 -8.15 5.69
CA TYR A 91 3.49 -6.70 5.51
C TYR A 91 4.93 -6.29 5.81
N ILE A 92 5.47 -6.69 6.97
CA ILE A 92 6.86 -6.37 7.37
C ILE A 92 7.86 -6.93 6.36
N ARG A 93 7.66 -8.17 5.91
CA ARG A 93 8.54 -8.81 4.92
C ARG A 93 8.49 -8.08 3.58
N GLU A 94 7.30 -7.67 3.16
CA GLU A 94 7.07 -6.95 1.92
C GLU A 94 7.68 -5.55 1.97
N MET A 95 7.44 -4.78 3.03
CA MET A 95 8.07 -3.47 3.24
C MET A 95 9.60 -3.54 3.19
N ARG A 96 10.19 -4.58 3.77
CA ARG A 96 11.64 -4.81 3.69
C ARG A 96 12.12 -5.03 2.25
N GLN A 97 11.36 -5.74 1.44
CA GLN A 97 11.70 -5.98 0.03
C GLN A 97 11.58 -4.69 -0.80
N ILE A 98 10.49 -3.94 -0.61
CA ILE A 98 10.26 -2.65 -1.29
C ILE A 98 11.42 -1.70 -1.03
N VAL A 99 11.75 -1.49 0.24
CA VAL A 99 12.81 -0.58 0.67
C VAL A 99 14.16 -0.98 0.07
N ARG A 100 14.51 -2.27 0.16
CA ARG A 100 15.77 -2.79 -0.43
C ARG A 100 15.86 -2.57 -1.95
N ALA A 101 14.74 -2.64 -2.64
CA ALA A 101 14.70 -2.44 -4.10
C ALA A 101 15.07 -0.99 -4.49
N GLN A 102 14.91 -0.02 -3.58
CA GLN A 102 15.21 1.39 -3.86
C GLN A 102 16.71 1.72 -3.77
N ASP A 103 17.51 0.98 -3.02
CA ASP A 103 18.92 1.31 -2.78
C ASP A 103 19.71 1.53 -4.08
N ARG A 104 19.57 0.62 -5.06
CA ARG A 104 20.25 0.75 -6.38
C ARG A 104 19.75 1.95 -7.21
N TYR A 105 18.49 2.30 -7.06
CA TYR A 105 17.95 3.49 -7.71
C TYR A 105 18.56 4.75 -7.08
N LEU A 106 18.57 4.87 -5.77
CA LEU A 106 19.12 6.02 -5.05
C LEU A 106 20.62 6.19 -5.34
N ASP A 107 21.39 5.11 -5.43
CA ASP A 107 22.81 5.21 -5.80
C ASP A 107 22.98 5.81 -7.21
N ARG A 108 22.13 5.45 -8.16
CA ARG A 108 22.17 6.05 -9.51
C ARG A 108 21.73 7.50 -9.51
N ALA A 109 20.64 7.82 -8.81
CA ALA A 109 20.12 9.18 -8.69
C ALA A 109 21.17 10.12 -8.06
N MET A 110 21.84 9.71 -6.99
CA MET A 110 22.91 10.50 -6.37
C MET A 110 24.09 10.74 -7.33
N ARG A 111 24.51 9.71 -8.07
CA ARG A 111 25.59 9.90 -9.06
C ARG A 111 25.18 10.84 -10.20
N GLN A 112 23.93 10.80 -10.61
CA GLN A 112 23.38 11.71 -11.61
C GLN A 112 23.31 13.13 -11.08
N ALA A 113 22.76 13.33 -9.90
CA ALA A 113 22.67 14.63 -9.25
C ALA A 113 24.06 15.29 -9.10
N LYS A 114 25.08 14.55 -8.67
CA LYS A 114 26.45 15.04 -8.60
C LYS A 114 27.01 15.48 -9.95
N ARG A 115 26.74 14.72 -11.04
CA ARG A 115 27.22 15.12 -12.38
C ARG A 115 26.55 16.38 -12.93
N HIS A 116 25.30 16.62 -12.54
CA HIS A 116 24.52 17.76 -13.01
C HIS A 116 24.45 18.91 -11.99
N HIS A 117 25.21 18.83 -10.90
CA HIS A 117 25.20 19.81 -9.80
C HIS A 117 23.80 20.08 -9.24
N GLN A 118 22.95 19.05 -9.20
CA GLN A 118 21.60 19.10 -8.64
C GLN A 118 21.64 18.85 -7.12
N ARG A 119 20.61 19.33 -6.43
CA ARG A 119 20.40 19.11 -4.99
C ARG A 119 19.32 18.01 -4.82
N PRO A 120 19.69 16.72 -4.75
CA PRO A 120 18.70 15.66 -4.75
C PRO A 120 17.94 15.61 -3.44
N ALA A 121 16.61 15.43 -3.54
CA ALA A 121 15.71 15.29 -2.40
C ALA A 121 14.83 14.05 -2.49
N ILE A 122 14.33 13.59 -1.36
CA ILE A 122 13.31 12.57 -1.25
C ILE A 122 12.17 13.10 -0.39
N VAL A 123 10.94 12.89 -0.86
CA VAL A 123 9.73 13.27 -0.15
C VAL A 123 9.05 12.03 0.41
N PHE A 124 8.56 12.13 1.64
CA PHE A 124 7.83 11.08 2.33
C PHE A 124 6.50 11.61 2.88
N ASP A 125 5.44 10.81 2.77
CA ASP A 125 4.22 11.03 3.53
C ASP A 125 4.37 10.55 4.99
N ALA A 126 3.40 10.85 5.85
CA ALA A 126 3.40 10.44 7.25
C ALA A 126 2.66 9.10 7.47
N ASP A 127 1.35 9.10 7.30
CA ASP A 127 0.48 7.98 7.68
C ASP A 127 0.74 6.76 6.78
N ASP A 128 0.94 5.59 7.37
CA ASP A 128 1.33 4.33 6.70
C ASP A 128 2.52 4.41 5.73
N THR A 129 3.23 5.53 5.78
CA THR A 129 4.47 5.77 5.03
C THR A 129 5.67 5.86 5.97
N THR A 130 5.72 6.85 6.86
CA THR A 130 6.77 6.95 7.90
C THR A 130 6.26 6.50 9.27
N LEU A 131 5.01 6.76 9.58
CA LEU A 131 4.33 6.35 10.81
C LEU A 131 3.27 5.29 10.50
N TRP A 132 3.24 4.22 11.27
CA TRP A 132 2.36 3.07 11.04
C TRP A 132 1.05 3.22 11.80
N THR A 133 -0.05 3.45 11.09
CA THR A 133 -1.35 3.76 11.68
C THR A 133 -2.26 2.54 11.88
N TYR A 134 -1.88 1.37 11.42
CA TYR A 134 -2.74 0.18 11.38
C TYR A 134 -3.48 -0.12 12.71
N ASP A 135 -2.80 -0.04 13.86
CA ASP A 135 -3.44 -0.34 15.14
C ASP A 135 -4.56 0.66 15.46
N MET A 136 -4.41 1.91 15.06
CA MET A 136 -5.48 2.90 15.16
C MET A 136 -6.63 2.52 14.21
N GLU A 137 -6.32 2.17 12.97
CA GLU A 137 -7.31 1.85 11.96
C GLU A 137 -8.17 0.62 12.31
N ASP A 138 -7.55 -0.47 12.80
CA ASP A 138 -8.28 -1.70 13.15
C ASP A 138 -8.75 -1.71 14.60
N ALA A 139 -7.84 -1.66 15.57
CA ALA A 139 -8.20 -1.83 16.98
C ALA A 139 -9.05 -0.70 17.55
N ALA A 140 -8.79 0.56 17.15
CA ALA A 140 -9.49 1.70 17.69
C ALA A 140 -10.68 2.16 16.83
N MET A 141 -10.52 2.19 15.50
CA MET A 141 -11.51 2.72 14.56
C MET A 141 -12.34 1.66 13.85
N HIS A 142 -11.97 0.36 13.97
CA HIS A 142 -12.64 -0.74 13.26
C HIS A 142 -12.81 -0.48 11.76
N PHE A 143 -11.76 0.12 11.16
CA PHE A 143 -11.71 0.57 9.78
C PHE A 143 -12.79 1.60 9.43
N THR A 144 -13.20 2.43 10.37
CA THR A 144 -14.13 3.55 10.14
C THR A 144 -13.50 4.82 10.66
N PHE A 145 -13.05 5.67 9.75
CA PHE A 145 -12.29 6.86 10.08
C PHE A 145 -13.05 7.80 11.02
N ASP A 146 -12.39 8.18 12.11
CA ASP A 146 -12.85 9.17 13.10
C ASP A 146 -11.73 10.22 13.28
N PRO A 147 -11.95 11.47 12.82
CA PRO A 147 -10.91 12.51 12.88
C PRO A 147 -10.59 12.94 14.32
N ALA A 148 -11.56 12.87 15.25
CA ALA A 148 -11.29 13.20 16.64
C ALA A 148 -10.41 12.14 17.31
N LEU A 149 -10.67 10.88 17.02
CA LEU A 149 -9.85 9.79 17.53
C LEU A 149 -8.46 9.80 16.89
N GLN A 150 -8.34 10.10 15.59
CA GLN A 150 -7.05 10.30 14.94
C GLN A 150 -6.23 11.39 15.65
N ASP A 151 -6.85 12.53 15.95
CA ASP A 151 -6.17 13.63 16.65
C ASP A 151 -5.62 13.19 18.01
N VAL A 152 -6.40 12.40 18.78
CA VAL A 152 -5.94 11.82 20.06
C VAL A 152 -4.69 10.94 19.87
N PHE A 153 -4.60 10.19 18.77
CA PHE A 153 -3.42 9.38 18.47
C PHE A 153 -2.23 10.24 18.05
N VAL A 154 -2.47 11.26 17.21
CA VAL A 154 -1.45 12.18 16.73
C VAL A 154 -0.86 13.00 17.88
N GLN A 155 -1.71 13.69 18.65
CA GLN A 155 -1.28 14.51 19.77
C GLN A 155 -0.59 13.67 20.87
N GLY A 156 -1.03 12.45 21.04
CA GLY A 156 -0.40 11.48 21.96
C GLY A 156 0.88 10.83 21.44
N GLN A 157 1.34 11.14 20.20
CA GLN A 157 2.53 10.55 19.58
C GLN A 157 2.54 9.01 19.69
N LYS A 158 1.41 8.39 19.32
CA LYS A 158 1.15 6.96 19.58
C LYS A 158 1.58 6.03 18.42
N PHE A 159 2.00 6.57 17.30
CA PHE A 159 2.31 5.75 16.14
C PHE A 159 3.73 5.20 16.20
N PRO A 160 3.93 3.89 16.02
CA PRO A 160 5.24 3.32 15.75
C PRO A 160 5.72 3.70 14.35
N ALA A 161 7.01 3.50 14.08
CA ALA A 161 7.53 3.67 12.73
C ALA A 161 7.01 2.56 11.79
N THR A 162 6.74 2.93 10.55
CA THR A 162 6.48 1.97 9.49
C THR A 162 7.69 1.05 9.28
N PRO A 163 7.49 -0.26 9.15
CA PRO A 163 8.59 -1.23 9.07
C PRO A 163 9.63 -0.88 8.00
N SER A 164 10.91 -0.93 8.37
CA SER A 164 12.08 -0.63 7.53
C SER A 164 12.28 0.84 7.14
N MET A 165 11.34 1.74 7.42
CA MET A 165 11.39 3.13 6.94
C MET A 165 12.39 3.98 7.70
N VAL A 166 12.53 3.87 9.02
CA VAL A 166 13.56 4.61 9.78
C VAL A 166 14.96 4.36 9.20
N GLY A 167 15.29 3.08 9.00
CA GLY A 167 16.57 2.73 8.40
C GLY A 167 16.74 3.24 6.98
N PHE A 168 15.67 3.29 6.18
CA PHE A 168 15.69 3.79 4.81
C PHE A 168 15.92 5.30 4.75
N VAL A 169 15.11 6.07 5.47
CA VAL A 169 15.20 7.55 5.52
C VAL A 169 16.55 7.98 6.05
N ASN A 170 16.98 7.47 7.22
CA ASN A 170 18.25 7.85 7.82
C ASN A 170 19.48 7.43 6.98
N ARG A 171 19.38 6.36 6.17
CA ARG A 171 20.44 6.03 5.20
C ARG A 171 20.43 6.96 3.99
N ALA A 172 19.27 7.37 3.51
CA ALA A 172 19.16 8.34 2.41
C ALA A 172 19.76 9.69 2.81
N ASP A 173 19.43 10.18 3.99
CA ASP A 173 20.01 11.38 4.58
C ASP A 173 21.55 11.30 4.66
N ARG A 174 22.10 10.26 5.27
CA ARG A 174 23.56 10.04 5.33
C ARG A 174 24.24 9.93 3.95
N ARG A 175 23.51 9.60 2.90
CA ARG A 175 23.98 9.60 1.50
C ARG A 175 23.99 11.01 0.89
N GLY A 176 23.39 12.00 1.56
CA GLY A 176 23.33 13.41 1.13
C GLY A 176 22.07 13.78 0.37
N PHE A 177 21.00 12.99 0.44
CA PHE A 177 19.68 13.44 -0.01
C PHE A 177 19.08 14.37 1.02
N ALA A 178 18.50 15.49 0.58
CA ALA A 178 17.62 16.27 1.42
C ALA A 178 16.34 15.47 1.67
N ILE A 179 15.87 15.47 2.92
CA ILE A 179 14.66 14.71 3.31
C ILE A 179 13.55 15.73 3.59
N PHE A 180 12.39 15.48 2.99
CA PHE A 180 11.19 16.27 3.21
C PHE A 180 10.01 15.38 3.60
N GLY A 181 9.16 15.87 4.50
CA GLY A 181 7.87 15.28 4.82
C GLY A 181 6.74 16.10 4.22
N ILE A 182 5.72 15.46 3.65
CA ILE A 182 4.49 16.14 3.18
C ILE A 182 3.30 15.26 3.57
N THR A 183 2.48 15.74 4.50
CA THR A 183 1.34 14.97 5.02
C THR A 183 0.01 15.67 4.79
N GLY A 184 -1.09 14.89 4.74
CA GLY A 184 -2.45 15.42 4.77
C GLY A 184 -2.93 15.86 6.16
N ARG A 185 -2.16 15.60 7.22
CA ARG A 185 -2.43 16.10 8.57
C ARG A 185 -2.44 17.62 8.58
N THR A 186 -3.27 18.21 9.45
CA THR A 186 -3.39 19.66 9.53
C THR A 186 -2.21 20.30 10.25
N ASP A 187 -2.01 21.60 10.03
CA ASP A 187 -0.97 22.42 10.66
C ASP A 187 -1.04 22.41 12.20
N THR A 188 -2.22 22.19 12.79
CA THR A 188 -2.37 21.99 14.25
C THR A 188 -1.75 20.69 14.77
N GLN A 189 -1.44 19.74 13.88
CA GLN A 189 -0.86 18.44 14.21
C GLN A 189 0.65 18.37 13.91
N GLU A 190 1.25 19.42 13.36
CA GLU A 190 2.63 19.44 12.91
C GLU A 190 3.63 19.08 14.02
N ALA A 191 3.61 19.85 15.13
CA ALA A 191 4.55 19.66 16.23
C ALA A 191 4.49 18.23 16.82
N ALA A 192 3.28 17.69 16.99
CA ALA A 192 3.10 16.33 17.51
C ALA A 192 3.57 15.27 16.50
N THR A 193 3.39 15.52 15.20
CA THR A 193 3.84 14.60 14.14
C THR A 193 5.36 14.56 14.07
N VAL A 194 6.03 15.72 14.06
CA VAL A 194 7.50 15.81 14.06
C VAL A 194 8.07 15.14 15.30
N ALA A 195 7.53 15.44 16.48
CA ALA A 195 7.95 14.82 17.74
C ALA A 195 7.75 13.28 17.75
N ASN A 196 6.67 12.77 17.12
CA ASN A 196 6.50 11.33 16.97
C ASN A 196 7.55 10.72 16.04
N LEU A 197 7.88 11.38 14.93
CA LEU A 197 8.94 10.93 14.01
C LEU A 197 10.30 10.85 14.72
N GLU A 198 10.67 11.88 15.46
CA GLU A 198 11.90 11.90 16.26
C GLU A 198 11.88 10.75 17.29
N LYS A 199 10.80 10.62 18.05
CA LYS A 199 10.61 9.58 19.07
C LYS A 199 10.82 8.16 18.53
N VAL A 200 10.41 7.88 17.30
CA VAL A 200 10.57 6.54 16.69
C VAL A 200 11.89 6.37 15.92
N GLY A 201 12.77 7.38 15.93
CA GLY A 201 14.16 7.28 15.49
C GLY A 201 14.47 7.88 14.12
N TYR A 202 13.60 8.69 13.53
CA TYR A 202 13.98 9.52 12.38
C TYR A 202 14.86 10.69 12.86
N THR A 203 15.93 10.99 12.11
CA THR A 203 16.91 12.02 12.48
C THR A 203 16.88 13.24 11.56
N SER A 204 16.02 13.24 10.56
CA SER A 204 16.07 14.19 9.45
C SER A 204 14.81 15.06 9.31
N PHE A 205 13.77 14.82 10.11
CA PHE A 205 12.56 15.62 10.06
C PHE A 205 12.54 16.67 11.17
N ASP A 206 12.21 17.90 10.78
CA ASP A 206 11.99 19.03 11.69
C ASP A 206 10.91 19.96 11.11
N ALA A 207 10.56 21.03 11.82
CA ALA A 207 9.55 21.99 11.39
C ALA A 207 9.91 22.77 10.11
N GLN A 208 11.14 22.70 9.60
CA GLN A 208 11.57 23.41 8.40
C GLN A 208 11.40 22.55 7.13
N ASN A 209 11.39 21.22 7.29
CA ASN A 209 11.32 20.29 6.18
C ASN A 209 10.11 19.33 6.23
N PHE A 210 9.21 19.55 7.21
CA PHE A 210 7.99 18.77 7.33
C PHE A 210 6.75 19.66 7.10
N TYR A 211 6.00 19.36 6.04
CA TYR A 211 4.89 20.18 5.58
C TYR A 211 3.57 19.51 5.92
N THR A 212 2.71 20.23 6.63
CA THR A 212 1.35 19.84 6.98
C THR A 212 0.34 20.63 6.19
N LYS A 213 -0.85 20.07 5.97
CA LYS A 213 -1.90 20.75 5.21
C LYS A 213 -2.43 21.95 5.98
N TRP A 214 -2.28 23.14 5.38
CA TRP A 214 -2.79 24.35 6.00
C TRP A 214 -4.32 24.31 6.18
N SER A 215 -4.78 24.51 7.41
CA SER A 215 -6.20 24.49 7.80
C SER A 215 -6.79 25.86 8.12
N GLY A 216 -5.96 26.91 8.05
CA GLY A 216 -6.35 28.29 8.41
C GLY A 216 -5.89 28.73 9.79
N SER A 217 -5.18 27.87 10.53
CA SER A 217 -4.74 28.15 11.91
C SER A 217 -3.54 29.10 11.98
N ASN A 218 -2.68 29.10 10.97
CA ASN A 218 -1.47 29.90 10.85
C ASN A 218 -1.55 30.79 9.60
N PRO A 219 -0.64 31.75 9.41
CA PRO A 219 -0.56 32.49 8.15
C PRO A 219 -0.43 31.51 6.97
N GLN A 220 -1.24 31.76 5.92
CA GLN A 220 -1.20 30.91 4.72
C GLN A 220 0.19 30.96 4.08
N PRO A 221 0.85 29.81 3.85
CA PRO A 221 2.12 29.76 3.13
C PRO A 221 1.94 30.29 1.69
N ALA A 222 2.88 31.10 1.20
CA ALA A 222 2.78 31.76 -0.10
C ALA A 222 2.62 30.78 -1.28
N TYR A 223 3.17 29.57 -1.17
CA TYR A 223 3.06 28.53 -2.21
C TYR A 223 1.69 27.80 -2.22
N VAL A 224 0.88 27.94 -1.15
CA VAL A 224 -0.46 27.33 -1.05
C VAL A 224 -1.47 28.26 -1.71
N THR A 225 -1.81 28.03 -2.97
CA THR A 225 -2.68 28.92 -3.76
C THR A 225 -4.16 28.58 -3.68
N CYS A 226 -4.53 27.39 -3.23
CA CYS A 226 -5.92 26.92 -3.10
C CYS A 226 -6.52 27.12 -1.70
N ALA A 227 -5.83 27.82 -0.81
CA ALA A 227 -6.25 28.11 0.57
C ALA A 227 -6.61 26.82 1.35
N ALA A 228 -7.50 26.92 2.34
CA ALA A 228 -7.94 25.76 3.13
C ALA A 228 -8.81 24.75 2.34
N LYS A 229 -9.18 25.06 1.12
CA LYS A 229 -10.01 24.20 0.26
C LYS A 229 -9.20 23.29 -0.67
N CYS A 230 -7.87 23.28 -0.56
CA CYS A 230 -7.04 22.37 -1.33
C CYS A 230 -7.51 20.93 -1.17
N THR A 231 -7.67 20.22 -2.29
CA THR A 231 -7.66 18.77 -2.26
C THR A 231 -6.30 18.27 -1.76
N THR A 232 -6.22 17.03 -1.34
CA THR A 232 -4.93 16.45 -0.90
C THR A 232 -3.91 16.45 -2.04
N VAL A 233 -4.35 16.14 -3.26
CA VAL A 233 -3.47 16.15 -4.45
C VAL A 233 -2.94 17.57 -4.73
N GLU A 234 -3.81 18.59 -4.76
CA GLU A 234 -3.41 20.01 -4.99
C GLU A 234 -2.38 20.46 -3.94
N TYR A 235 -2.65 20.19 -2.68
CA TYR A 235 -1.74 20.57 -1.61
C TYR A 235 -0.39 19.86 -1.74
N LYS A 236 -0.37 18.53 -1.87
CA LYS A 236 0.88 17.75 -1.93
C LYS A 236 1.67 18.04 -3.20
N ALA A 237 1.02 18.15 -4.35
CA ALA A 237 1.69 18.54 -5.61
C ALA A 237 2.20 19.99 -5.57
N GLY A 238 1.43 20.92 -5.01
CA GLY A 238 1.84 22.32 -4.81
C GLY A 238 3.07 22.44 -3.91
N THR A 239 3.11 21.65 -2.83
CA THR A 239 4.27 21.60 -1.92
C THR A 239 5.51 21.02 -2.60
N ARG A 240 5.36 19.91 -3.37
CA ARG A 240 6.48 19.38 -4.16
C ARG A 240 6.98 20.39 -5.21
N LYS A 241 6.05 21.11 -5.86
CA LYS A 241 6.41 22.22 -6.77
C LYS A 241 7.24 23.29 -6.07
N HIS A 242 6.83 23.68 -4.85
CA HIS A 242 7.57 24.63 -4.03
C HIS A 242 8.99 24.12 -3.72
N ILE A 243 9.14 22.87 -3.31
CA ILE A 243 10.45 22.27 -3.02
C ILE A 243 11.36 22.30 -4.26
N GLU A 244 10.82 21.99 -5.45
CA GLU A 244 11.63 21.99 -6.68
C GLU A 244 11.90 23.40 -7.22
N LYS A 245 10.86 24.25 -7.31
CA LYS A 245 10.96 25.51 -8.06
C LYS A 245 11.43 26.69 -7.20
N ASP A 246 11.00 26.72 -5.94
CA ASP A 246 11.31 27.85 -5.07
C ASP A 246 12.55 27.55 -4.20
N LEU A 247 12.70 26.30 -3.73
CA LEU A 247 13.84 25.90 -2.90
C LEU A 247 15.02 25.31 -3.70
N GLY A 248 14.81 24.99 -4.99
CA GLY A 248 15.85 24.53 -5.92
C GLY A 248 16.37 23.11 -5.66
N TYR A 249 15.53 22.25 -5.10
CA TYR A 249 15.83 20.82 -4.98
C TYR A 249 15.32 20.04 -6.22
N ASP A 250 15.83 18.84 -6.38
CA ASP A 250 15.41 17.88 -7.40
C ASP A 250 14.84 16.66 -6.69
N ILE A 251 13.51 16.50 -6.69
CA ILE A 251 12.84 15.40 -6.00
C ILE A 251 13.01 14.12 -6.81
N VAL A 252 14.05 13.37 -6.52
CA VAL A 252 14.37 12.12 -7.22
C VAL A 252 13.41 10.98 -6.84
N LEU A 253 12.77 11.04 -5.67
CA LEU A 253 11.82 10.02 -5.21
C LEU A 253 10.76 10.65 -4.31
N ASN A 254 9.50 10.33 -4.58
CA ASN A 254 8.35 10.66 -3.73
C ASN A 254 7.70 9.36 -3.25
N VAL A 255 7.51 9.20 -1.95
CA VAL A 255 7.05 7.97 -1.29
C VAL A 255 5.75 8.23 -0.54
N GLY A 256 4.74 7.41 -0.78
CA GLY A 256 3.44 7.50 -0.12
C GLY A 256 2.65 6.21 -0.23
N ASP A 257 1.66 6.05 0.63
CA ASP A 257 0.75 4.90 0.66
C ASP A 257 -0.59 5.18 -0.05
N GLN A 258 -0.90 6.44 -0.34
CA GLN A 258 -2.08 6.84 -1.11
C GLN A 258 -1.70 7.41 -2.48
N TRP A 259 -2.61 7.27 -3.46
CA TRP A 259 -2.41 7.89 -4.77
C TRP A 259 -2.35 9.42 -4.68
N SER A 260 -3.10 10.02 -3.75
CA SER A 260 -3.05 11.46 -3.47
C SER A 260 -1.67 11.98 -3.05
N ASP A 261 -0.80 11.12 -2.53
CA ASP A 261 0.57 11.49 -2.18
C ASP A 261 1.45 11.63 -3.41
N LEU A 262 1.12 10.89 -4.46
CA LEU A 262 1.99 10.60 -5.58
C LEU A 262 1.61 11.37 -6.84
N GLN A 263 0.31 11.69 -7.02
CA GLN A 263 -0.24 12.35 -8.19
C GLN A 263 0.10 13.85 -8.23
N GLY A 264 0.02 14.45 -9.44
CA GLY A 264 0.26 15.87 -9.66
C GLY A 264 1.69 16.25 -9.99
N GLY A 265 2.58 15.28 -10.20
CA GLY A 265 3.95 15.49 -10.67
C GLY A 265 4.93 16.02 -9.63
N TYR A 266 6.00 16.69 -10.13
CA TYR A 266 7.09 17.24 -9.32
C TYR A 266 7.83 16.18 -8.52
N ALA A 267 8.20 15.09 -9.18
CA ALA A 267 9.15 14.08 -8.74
C ALA A 267 9.60 13.24 -9.93
N ASP A 268 10.86 12.84 -9.97
CA ASP A 268 11.39 11.98 -11.03
C ASP A 268 10.78 10.57 -10.98
N ARG A 269 10.47 10.11 -9.77
CA ARG A 269 9.93 8.79 -9.50
C ARG A 269 9.02 8.81 -8.29
N VAL A 270 7.97 8.00 -8.35
CA VAL A 270 7.07 7.77 -7.22
C VAL A 270 7.16 6.32 -6.74
N LEU A 271 7.00 6.12 -5.44
CA LEU A 271 6.95 4.82 -4.80
C LEU A 271 5.68 4.70 -3.97
N LYS A 272 4.73 3.93 -4.48
CA LYS A 272 3.50 3.59 -3.76
C LYS A 272 3.80 2.47 -2.75
N LEU A 273 3.44 2.68 -1.50
CA LEU A 273 3.49 1.66 -0.46
C LEU A 273 2.13 0.94 -0.34
N PRO A 274 2.11 -0.31 0.15
CA PRO A 274 0.87 -1.04 0.34
C PRO A 274 0.04 -0.45 1.49
N ASN A 275 -1.23 -0.22 1.23
CA ASN A 275 -2.22 0.10 2.25
C ASN A 275 -3.59 -0.46 1.85
N PRO A 276 -4.01 -1.62 2.36
CA PRO A 276 -5.33 -2.18 2.10
C PRO A 276 -6.41 -1.71 3.08
N THR A 277 -6.12 -0.81 4.04
CA THR A 277 -7.05 -0.42 5.10
C THR A 277 -8.00 0.69 4.67
N TYR A 278 -7.50 1.78 4.11
CA TYR A 278 -8.30 2.91 3.67
C TYR A 278 -7.88 3.40 2.27
N ASN A 279 -8.75 4.17 1.62
CA ASN A 279 -8.50 4.75 0.33
C ASN A 279 -8.98 6.20 0.27
N LEU A 280 -8.07 7.10 -0.09
CA LEU A 280 -8.39 8.49 -0.35
C LEU A 280 -8.61 8.68 -1.86
N PRO A 281 -9.84 8.97 -2.31
CA PRO A 281 -10.11 9.25 -3.72
C PRO A 281 -9.20 10.38 -4.24
N SER A 282 -8.52 10.14 -5.34
CA SER A 282 -7.45 11.03 -5.82
C SER A 282 -7.51 11.17 -7.34
N PRO A 283 -8.42 11.98 -7.88
CA PRO A 283 -8.36 12.33 -9.30
C PRO A 283 -7.09 13.14 -9.56
N ASP A 284 -6.48 12.92 -10.73
CA ASP A 284 -5.38 13.76 -11.18
C ASP A 284 -5.80 15.23 -11.31
N LEU A 285 -4.82 16.12 -11.21
CA LEU A 285 -5.01 17.54 -11.43
C LEU A 285 -4.97 17.86 -12.92
N ASP A 286 -5.96 18.61 -13.39
CA ASP A 286 -5.97 19.13 -14.76
C ASP A 286 -4.70 19.98 -15.04
N GLY A 287 -4.01 19.65 -16.14
CA GLY A 287 -2.79 20.35 -16.55
C GLY A 287 -1.56 20.06 -15.68
N SER A 288 -1.63 19.10 -14.76
CA SER A 288 -0.45 18.64 -14.03
C SER A 288 0.48 17.83 -14.95
N PRO A 289 1.81 17.82 -14.69
CA PRO A 289 2.69 16.88 -15.37
C PRO A 289 2.20 15.45 -15.12
N ALA A 290 2.10 14.65 -16.17
CA ALA A 290 1.76 13.24 -16.05
C ALA A 290 2.73 12.57 -15.08
N ASP A 291 2.19 11.80 -14.13
CA ASP A 291 3.01 11.06 -13.20
C ASP A 291 3.89 10.09 -13.98
N ARG A 292 5.20 10.33 -13.92
CA ARG A 292 6.16 9.48 -14.60
C ARG A 292 6.27 8.17 -13.82
N ALA A 293 5.73 7.14 -14.42
CA ALA A 293 5.91 5.73 -14.10
C ALA A 293 6.11 5.41 -12.60
N PHE A 294 5.06 4.93 -11.98
CA PHE A 294 5.15 4.17 -10.74
C PHE A 294 6.31 3.19 -10.85
N SER A 295 7.04 3.01 -9.78
CA SER A 295 8.19 2.10 -9.82
C SER A 295 7.77 0.75 -10.41
N PRO A 296 8.28 0.35 -11.59
CA PRO A 296 7.81 -0.87 -12.29
C PRO A 296 8.29 -2.16 -11.63
N ARG A 297 8.83 -2.11 -10.41
CA ARG A 297 9.48 -3.26 -9.76
C ARG A 297 9.14 -3.40 -8.29
N THR A 298 8.00 -2.92 -7.87
CA THR A 298 7.40 -3.34 -6.60
C THR A 298 6.67 -4.66 -6.84
N HIS A 299 6.69 -5.56 -5.87
CA HIS A 299 5.98 -6.85 -5.93
C HIS A 299 4.45 -6.69 -5.95
N PHE A 300 3.96 -5.48 -5.97
CA PHE A 300 2.53 -5.18 -6.02
C PHE A 300 2.16 -4.69 -7.39
N THR A 301 1.20 -5.33 -7.95
CA THR A 301 0.31 -4.69 -8.89
C THR A 301 -0.66 -3.85 -8.08
N MET A 302 -0.32 -2.58 -7.88
CA MET A 302 -1.32 -1.65 -7.40
C MET A 302 -2.23 -1.33 -8.52
N LYS A 303 -3.42 -1.90 -8.43
CA LYS A 303 -4.47 -1.67 -9.39
C LYS A 303 -5.18 -0.36 -9.05
N PRO A 304 -5.79 0.30 -10.06
CA PRO A 304 -6.62 1.48 -9.82
C PRO A 304 -7.80 1.23 -8.86
N ASP A 305 -8.18 -0.04 -8.64
CA ASP A 305 -9.22 -0.43 -7.70
C ASP A 305 -8.79 -0.40 -6.22
N GLY A 306 -7.60 0.10 -5.92
CA GLY A 306 -7.08 0.22 -4.56
C GLY A 306 -6.54 -1.08 -3.97
N SER A 307 -6.52 -2.18 -4.72
CA SER A 307 -5.92 -3.42 -4.21
C SER A 307 -4.42 -3.26 -4.03
N SER A 308 -3.90 -3.68 -2.90
CA SER A 308 -2.49 -3.57 -2.51
C SER A 308 -2.07 -4.71 -1.59
N GLY A 309 -0.78 -4.93 -1.46
CA GLY A 309 -0.26 -6.06 -0.74
C GLY A 309 -0.35 -7.37 -1.53
N ALA A 310 0.20 -8.44 -1.00
CA ALA A 310 0.14 -9.74 -1.62
C ALA A 310 -0.47 -10.79 -0.67
N THR A 311 -1.45 -11.53 -1.15
CA THR A 311 -1.90 -12.77 -0.52
C THR A 311 -0.88 -13.87 -0.76
N GLN A 312 -1.01 -15.00 -0.06
CA GLN A 312 -0.17 -16.18 -0.28
C GLN A 312 -0.24 -16.69 -1.74
N GLY A 313 -1.34 -16.43 -2.46
CA GLY A 313 -1.51 -16.75 -3.88
C GLY A 313 -0.94 -15.70 -4.84
N GLY A 314 -0.36 -14.61 -4.34
CA GLY A 314 0.15 -13.51 -5.17
C GLY A 314 -0.91 -12.53 -5.66
N GLU A 315 -2.15 -12.69 -5.24
CA GLU A 315 -3.24 -11.76 -5.54
C GLU A 315 -3.16 -10.53 -4.63
N GLY A 316 -3.54 -9.36 -5.15
CA GLY A 316 -3.62 -8.15 -4.35
C GLY A 316 -4.75 -8.24 -3.31
N ILE A 317 -4.51 -7.68 -2.14
CA ILE A 317 -5.52 -7.60 -1.07
C ILE A 317 -6.48 -6.45 -1.42
N PRO A 318 -7.79 -6.72 -1.51
CA PRO A 318 -8.77 -5.67 -1.75
C PRO A 318 -8.72 -4.60 -0.65
N ASN A 319 -8.84 -3.34 -1.05
CA ASN A 319 -8.89 -2.24 -0.10
C ASN A 319 -10.26 -2.19 0.59
N ILE A 320 -10.26 -2.09 1.93
CA ILE A 320 -11.49 -2.14 2.74
C ILE A 320 -12.45 -1.00 2.37
N ASP A 321 -11.98 0.22 2.18
CA ASP A 321 -12.86 1.35 1.85
C ASP A 321 -13.44 1.25 0.43
N ILE A 322 -12.68 0.71 -0.51
CA ILE A 322 -13.19 0.42 -1.85
C ILE A 322 -14.31 -0.64 -1.78
N VAL A 323 -14.11 -1.70 -1.01
CA VAL A 323 -15.15 -2.72 -0.80
C VAL A 323 -16.39 -2.14 -0.13
N LYS A 324 -16.23 -1.32 0.93
CA LYS A 324 -17.34 -0.61 1.56
C LYS A 324 -18.09 0.29 0.57
N SER A 325 -17.37 1.04 -0.24
CA SER A 325 -17.95 1.90 -1.28
C SER A 325 -18.73 1.10 -2.31
N THR A 326 -18.18 -0.03 -2.75
CA THR A 326 -18.85 -0.95 -3.69
C THR A 326 -20.14 -1.50 -3.09
N ILE A 327 -20.12 -1.94 -1.83
CA ILE A 327 -21.31 -2.43 -1.13
C ILE A 327 -22.37 -1.30 -1.02
N ARG A 328 -21.96 -0.09 -0.63
CA ARG A 328 -22.89 1.06 -0.57
C ARG A 328 -23.54 1.36 -1.92
N THR A 329 -22.77 1.31 -2.98
CA THR A 329 -23.27 1.52 -4.35
C THR A 329 -24.26 0.41 -4.75
N TYR A 330 -23.96 -0.83 -4.42
CA TYR A 330 -24.85 -1.97 -4.72
C TYR A 330 -26.20 -1.86 -4.02
N TYR A 331 -26.22 -1.42 -2.78
CA TYR A 331 -27.47 -1.15 -2.02
C TYR A 331 -28.03 0.27 -2.22
N ARG A 332 -27.39 1.15 -3.01
CA ARG A 332 -27.67 2.58 -3.08
C ARG A 332 -27.81 3.22 -1.69
N ALA A 333 -26.95 2.83 -0.78
CA ALA A 333 -27.05 3.26 0.61
C ALA A 333 -26.67 4.74 0.78
N THR A 334 -27.53 5.50 1.43
CA THR A 334 -27.26 6.87 1.87
C THR A 334 -27.19 6.89 3.40
N ALA A 335 -26.12 7.46 3.94
CA ALA A 335 -25.86 7.46 5.39
C ALA A 335 -25.95 6.06 6.03
N GLY A 336 -25.53 5.02 5.28
CA GLY A 336 -25.56 3.62 5.74
C GLY A 336 -26.92 2.93 5.65
N ILE A 337 -27.95 3.61 5.15
CA ILE A 337 -29.30 3.06 4.99
C ILE A 337 -29.51 2.70 3.52
N ALA A 338 -29.83 1.43 3.23
CA ALA A 338 -30.08 0.94 1.89
C ALA A 338 -31.35 1.56 1.29
N ASP A 339 -31.31 1.86 -0.02
CA ASP A 339 -32.52 2.18 -0.79
C ASP A 339 -33.39 0.93 -0.92
N LYS A 340 -34.58 0.97 -0.35
CA LYS A 340 -35.51 -0.15 -0.34
C LYS A 340 -36.39 -0.21 -1.58
N ASN A 341 -36.37 0.82 -2.43
CA ASN A 341 -37.27 0.93 -3.59
C ASN A 341 -36.56 0.61 -4.89
N ASP A 342 -35.32 1.10 -5.07
CA ASP A 342 -34.54 0.88 -6.30
C ASP A 342 -33.04 0.88 -5.99
N SER A 343 -32.44 -0.30 -6.06
CA SER A 343 -31.00 -0.49 -6.00
C SER A 343 -30.60 -1.65 -6.93
N PRO A 344 -29.32 -1.77 -7.31
CA PRO A 344 -28.85 -2.97 -8.00
C PRO A 344 -29.28 -4.25 -7.29
N TYR A 345 -29.18 -4.28 -5.96
CA TYR A 345 -29.65 -5.40 -5.15
C TYR A 345 -31.14 -5.70 -5.37
N ILE A 346 -32.02 -4.70 -5.28
CA ILE A 346 -33.48 -4.90 -5.48
C ILE A 346 -33.77 -5.42 -6.90
N ARG A 347 -33.11 -4.85 -7.92
CA ARG A 347 -33.30 -5.30 -9.31
C ARG A 347 -32.81 -6.71 -9.53
N GLU A 348 -31.75 -7.13 -8.85
CA GLU A 348 -31.21 -8.47 -8.94
C GLU A 348 -32.10 -9.49 -8.24
N MET A 349 -32.65 -9.14 -7.08
CA MET A 349 -33.61 -9.98 -6.34
C MET A 349 -34.96 -10.14 -7.06
N ALA A 350 -35.33 -9.21 -7.93
CA ALA A 350 -36.58 -9.26 -8.71
C ALA A 350 -36.48 -10.07 -10.00
N ARG A 351 -35.32 -10.50 -10.43
CA ARG A 351 -35.06 -11.36 -11.61
C ARG A 351 -35.16 -12.84 -11.28
#